data_f95a9eaa614e0d54d392c4fa30890de5
#
_entry.id   f95a9eaa614e0d54d392c4fa30890de5
#
_cell.length_a   1.000
_cell.length_b   1.000
_cell.length_c   1.000
_cell.angle_alpha   90.00
_cell.angle_beta   90.00
_cell.angle_gamma   90.00
#
_symmetry.space_group_name_H-M   'P 1'
#
loop_
_entity.id
_entity.type
_entity.pdbx_description
1 polymer ?
#
loop_
_entity_poly.entity_id
_entity_poly.type
_entity_poly.pdbx_seq_one_letter_code
_entity_poly.pdbx_strand_id
1 'polypeptide(L)'
;MKNTLISLAFFAFLLTASAMAQTSKSAVGNYPPIQEYLMSQASEIALAKSAAPANISDRATIKVFTTSGFKVVHQGDNGFVCMVMRGFSAPTYTPAQFRDFVYDAVLRAPICFDPKAAKEVMPYYELRTKLAMQGKNPDQIGEGVQAAYARAELPKRDGVSFAYMWSADQNLGSGIGHWHPHMMVFAPYYDNSMVGGNTFGALVPQVSDDAGTPFSVVVIPVNQNLFVQAEAK
;
A
#
# COMPACT_ATOMS: atom_id res chain seq x y z
N MET A 1 31.17 -13.86 -80.08
CA MET A 1 30.06 -13.98 -79.11
C MET A 1 30.69 -14.33 -77.76
N LYS A 2 30.82 -13.35 -76.85
CA LYS A 2 31.52 -13.51 -75.57
C LYS A 2 30.42 -13.40 -74.48
N ASN A 3 30.21 -14.49 -73.74
CA ASN A 3 29.33 -14.53 -72.58
C ASN A 3 30.12 -14.07 -71.35
N THR A 4 29.66 -12.99 -70.75
CA THR A 4 30.20 -12.47 -69.45
C THR A 4 29.28 -12.92 -68.34
N LEU A 5 29.76 -13.82 -67.48
CA LEU A 5 29.10 -14.24 -66.24
C LEU A 5 29.40 -13.18 -65.15
N ILE A 6 28.33 -12.56 -64.65
CA ILE A 6 28.39 -11.67 -63.49
C ILE A 6 28.12 -12.49 -62.24
N SER A 7 29.14 -12.64 -61.39
CA SER A 7 29.05 -13.31 -60.12
C SER A 7 28.53 -12.29 -59.06
N LEU A 8 27.30 -12.47 -58.54
CA LEU A 8 26.78 -11.71 -57.42
C LEU A 8 27.27 -12.37 -56.12
N ALA A 9 28.15 -11.70 -55.39
CA ALA A 9 28.53 -12.09 -54.03
C ALA A 9 27.52 -11.52 -53.06
N PHE A 10 26.72 -12.37 -52.41
CA PHE A 10 25.87 -12.02 -51.29
C PHE A 10 26.68 -11.94 -50.04
N PHE A 11 26.90 -10.72 -49.52
CA PHE A 11 27.49 -10.48 -48.20
C PHE A 11 26.37 -10.55 -47.17
N ALA A 12 26.29 -11.67 -46.45
CA ALA A 12 25.38 -11.82 -45.31
C ALA A 12 25.99 -11.11 -44.09
N PHE A 13 25.44 -9.95 -43.74
CA PHE A 13 25.75 -9.25 -42.50
C PHE A 13 25.02 -9.93 -41.36
N LEU A 14 25.70 -10.75 -40.59
CA LEU A 14 25.22 -11.28 -39.30
C LEU A 14 25.27 -10.17 -38.26
N LEU A 15 24.15 -9.51 -38.04
CA LEU A 15 23.93 -8.65 -36.88
C LEU A 15 23.76 -9.52 -35.63
N THR A 16 24.84 -9.72 -34.88
CA THR A 16 24.76 -10.26 -33.53
C THR A 16 24.23 -9.18 -32.61
N ALA A 17 22.92 -9.22 -32.31
CA ALA A 17 22.30 -8.44 -31.24
C ALA A 17 22.79 -9.02 -29.89
N SER A 18 23.84 -8.40 -29.33
CA SER A 18 24.22 -8.63 -27.95
C SER A 18 23.10 -8.08 -27.06
N ALA A 19 22.20 -8.95 -26.62
CA ALA A 19 21.27 -8.63 -25.54
C ALA A 19 22.09 -8.40 -24.26
N MET A 20 22.35 -7.14 -23.95
CA MET A 20 22.82 -6.74 -22.64
C MET A 20 21.69 -7.06 -21.65
N ALA A 21 21.76 -8.23 -21.04
CA ALA A 21 21.01 -8.52 -19.84
C ALA A 21 21.51 -7.55 -18.77
N GLN A 22 20.83 -6.43 -18.58
CA GLN A 22 20.98 -5.61 -17.39
C GLN A 22 20.52 -6.47 -16.22
N THR A 23 21.48 -7.14 -15.58
CA THR A 23 21.30 -7.63 -14.22
C THR A 23 21.11 -6.40 -13.33
N SER A 24 19.86 -5.99 -13.12
CA SER A 24 19.54 -5.05 -12.08
C SER A 24 20.00 -5.69 -10.77
N LYS A 25 21.09 -5.17 -10.23
CA LYS A 25 21.59 -5.55 -8.92
C LYS A 25 20.46 -5.19 -7.96
N SER A 26 19.70 -6.20 -7.53
CA SER A 26 18.59 -6.05 -6.60
C SER A 26 19.15 -5.43 -5.33
N ALA A 27 18.96 -4.13 -5.15
CA ALA A 27 19.39 -3.46 -3.93
C ALA A 27 18.61 -4.12 -2.78
N VAL A 28 19.33 -4.69 -1.83
CA VAL A 28 18.76 -5.16 -0.57
C VAL A 28 18.10 -3.93 0.07
N GLY A 29 16.84 -4.06 0.51
CA GLY A 29 16.12 -2.98 1.15
C GLY A 29 16.90 -2.50 2.38
N ASN A 30 17.26 -1.22 2.42
CA ASN A 30 17.96 -0.62 3.55
C ASN A 30 16.94 -0.14 4.57
N TYR A 31 16.46 -1.06 5.41
CA TYR A 31 15.51 -0.75 6.47
C TYR A 31 16.22 -0.26 7.72
N PRO A 32 15.71 0.80 8.38
CA PRO A 32 16.08 1.11 9.76
C PRO A 32 15.94 -0.10 10.70
N PRO A 33 16.67 -0.13 11.81
CA PRO A 33 16.51 -1.18 12.82
C PRO A 33 15.06 -1.31 13.26
N ILE A 34 14.58 -2.55 13.46
CA ILE A 34 13.17 -2.83 13.82
C ILE A 34 12.69 -2.03 15.04
N GLN A 35 13.60 -1.72 15.96
CA GLN A 35 13.30 -0.95 17.16
C GLN A 35 12.76 0.45 16.87
N GLU A 36 13.19 1.07 15.77
CA GLU A 36 12.73 2.41 15.36
C GLU A 36 11.25 2.42 14.91
N TYR A 37 10.75 1.25 14.50
CA TYR A 37 9.36 1.08 14.12
C TYR A 37 8.42 0.79 15.29
N LEU A 38 8.95 0.43 16.45
CA LEU A 38 8.14 0.06 17.62
C LEU A 38 7.56 1.29 18.33
N MET A 39 6.44 1.09 18.96
CA MET A 39 5.79 2.02 19.88
C MET A 39 5.54 1.32 21.22
N SER A 40 5.28 2.07 22.29
CA SER A 40 4.70 1.45 23.48
C SER A 40 3.33 0.86 23.12
N GLN A 41 2.99 -0.28 23.69
CA GLN A 41 1.70 -0.93 23.38
C GLN A 41 0.53 -0.01 23.67
N ALA A 42 0.57 0.75 24.78
CA ALA A 42 -0.51 1.68 25.14
C ALA A 42 -0.67 2.81 24.12
N SER A 43 0.45 3.42 23.68
CA SER A 43 0.41 4.47 22.64
C SER A 43 -0.07 3.93 21.31
N GLU A 44 0.31 2.71 20.94
CA GLU A 44 -0.11 2.10 19.69
C GLU A 44 -1.59 1.73 19.69
N ILE A 45 -2.13 1.21 20.81
CA ILE A 45 -3.57 0.96 20.98
C ILE A 45 -4.36 2.27 20.84
N ALA A 46 -3.93 3.34 21.52
CA ALA A 46 -4.59 4.63 21.46
C ALA A 46 -4.60 5.18 20.02
N LEU A 47 -3.46 5.12 19.32
CA LEU A 47 -3.35 5.58 17.94
C LEU A 47 -4.17 4.70 16.98
N ALA A 48 -4.19 3.38 17.14
CA ALA A 48 -5.00 2.49 16.32
C ALA A 48 -6.51 2.79 16.50
N LYS A 49 -6.96 3.04 17.72
CA LYS A 49 -8.36 3.40 18.00
C LYS A 49 -8.74 4.76 17.40
N SER A 50 -7.82 5.72 17.31
CA SER A 50 -8.08 7.03 16.72
C SER A 50 -8.36 6.97 15.20
N ALA A 51 -8.11 5.83 14.56
CA ALA A 51 -8.37 5.63 13.13
C ALA A 51 -9.87 5.67 12.76
N ALA A 52 -10.78 5.43 13.70
CA ALA A 52 -12.22 5.39 13.44
C ALA A 52 -13.02 6.06 14.58
N PRO A 53 -14.29 6.42 14.35
CA PRO A 53 -15.17 6.90 15.42
C PRO A 53 -15.26 5.92 16.59
N ALA A 54 -15.44 6.44 17.81
CA ALA A 54 -15.44 5.65 19.05
C ALA A 54 -16.45 4.50 19.05
N ASN A 55 -17.65 4.72 18.50
CA ASN A 55 -18.69 3.69 18.38
C ASN A 55 -18.26 2.48 17.53
N ILE A 56 -17.20 2.62 16.71
CA ILE A 56 -16.58 1.56 15.93
C ILE A 56 -15.32 1.06 16.64
N SER A 57 -14.37 1.97 16.94
CA SER A 57 -13.05 1.58 17.43
C SER A 57 -13.05 1.01 18.84
N ASP A 58 -14.04 1.35 19.69
CA ASP A 58 -14.16 0.78 21.05
C ASP A 58 -14.54 -0.69 21.05
N ARG A 59 -15.16 -1.18 19.99
CA ARG A 59 -15.58 -2.56 19.81
C ARG A 59 -14.76 -3.32 18.76
N ALA A 60 -13.76 -2.67 18.15
CA ALA A 60 -12.91 -3.26 17.13
C ALA A 60 -11.83 -4.16 17.72
N THR A 61 -11.43 -5.17 16.98
CA THR A 61 -10.19 -5.91 17.25
C THR A 61 -9.00 -4.98 17.05
N ILE A 62 -8.08 -4.93 18.02
CA ILE A 62 -6.87 -4.10 17.93
C ILE A 62 -5.65 -4.99 17.72
N LYS A 63 -4.87 -4.67 16.70
CA LYS A 63 -3.57 -5.28 16.46
C LYS A 63 -2.46 -4.24 16.69
N VAL A 64 -1.37 -4.67 17.32
CA VAL A 64 -0.16 -3.86 17.51
C VAL A 64 1.01 -4.49 16.78
N PHE A 65 1.94 -3.65 16.32
CA PHE A 65 3.15 -4.08 15.66
C PHE A 65 4.21 -4.50 16.68
N THR A 66 4.85 -5.64 16.41
CA THR A 66 5.90 -6.22 17.27
C THR A 66 7.12 -6.62 16.42
N THR A 67 8.20 -7.05 17.07
CA THR A 67 9.38 -7.60 16.38
C THR A 67 9.08 -8.86 15.53
N SER A 68 7.89 -9.44 15.66
CA SER A 68 7.45 -10.61 14.87
C SER A 68 6.25 -10.31 13.96
N GLY A 69 5.92 -9.02 13.72
CA GLY A 69 4.77 -8.58 12.95
C GLY A 69 3.59 -8.16 13.82
N PHE A 70 2.41 -8.04 13.23
CA PHE A 70 1.20 -7.63 13.93
C PHE A 70 0.63 -8.74 14.81
N LYS A 71 0.23 -8.38 16.05
CA LYS A 71 -0.41 -9.28 17.01
C LYS A 71 -1.71 -8.66 17.53
N VAL A 72 -2.74 -9.50 17.70
CA VAL A 72 -3.97 -9.11 18.39
C VAL A 72 -3.67 -8.92 19.87
N VAL A 73 -4.05 -7.75 20.42
CA VAL A 73 -3.94 -7.41 21.85
C VAL A 73 -5.29 -7.13 22.49
N HIS A 74 -6.32 -6.91 21.68
CA HIS A 74 -7.71 -6.79 22.09
C HIS A 74 -8.58 -7.45 21.04
N GLN A 75 -9.48 -8.35 21.45
CA GLN A 75 -10.45 -8.98 20.57
C GLN A 75 -11.75 -8.21 20.63
N GLY A 76 -12.18 -7.66 19.49
CA GLY A 76 -13.44 -6.97 19.34
C GLY A 76 -14.59 -7.89 18.90
N ASP A 77 -15.78 -7.35 18.82
CA ASP A 77 -17.03 -8.07 18.52
C ASP A 77 -17.80 -7.51 17.32
N ASN A 78 -17.35 -6.41 16.72
CA ASN A 78 -18.03 -5.77 15.59
C ASN A 78 -17.44 -6.11 14.21
N GLY A 79 -16.42 -6.98 14.18
CA GLY A 79 -15.73 -7.42 12.97
C GLY A 79 -14.73 -6.42 12.40
N PHE A 80 -14.68 -5.17 12.89
CA PHE A 80 -13.65 -4.21 12.50
C PHE A 80 -12.30 -4.58 13.10
N VAL A 81 -11.21 -4.26 12.38
CA VAL A 81 -9.85 -4.45 12.86
C VAL A 81 -9.07 -3.16 12.68
N CYS A 82 -8.59 -2.60 13.80
CA CYS A 82 -7.78 -1.37 13.78
C CYS A 82 -6.32 -1.69 14.12
N MET A 83 -5.41 -1.03 13.42
CA MET A 83 -3.96 -1.16 13.61
C MET A 83 -3.24 0.11 13.15
N VAL A 84 -1.94 0.22 13.43
CA VAL A 84 -1.10 1.31 12.92
C VAL A 84 -0.14 0.75 11.89
N MET A 85 -0.35 1.06 10.61
CA MET A 85 0.58 0.67 9.55
C MET A 85 1.92 1.37 9.74
N ARG A 86 2.98 0.73 9.27
CA ARG A 86 4.36 1.19 9.29
C ARG A 86 4.86 1.44 7.88
N GLY A 87 6.00 2.09 7.75
CA GLY A 87 6.68 2.35 6.49
C GLY A 87 7.23 1.12 5.77
N PHE A 88 6.58 -0.04 5.94
CA PHE A 88 6.84 -1.26 5.18
C PHE A 88 5.87 -1.45 4.02
N SER A 89 5.02 -0.48 3.76
CA SER A 89 3.98 -0.55 2.74
C SER A 89 4.46 0.01 1.42
N ALA A 90 4.55 -0.79 0.39
CA ALA A 90 4.69 -0.30 -0.98
C ALA A 90 3.45 -0.67 -1.80
N PRO A 91 2.98 0.20 -2.70
CA PRO A 91 2.00 -0.18 -3.70
C PRO A 91 2.50 -1.38 -4.52
N THR A 92 1.62 -2.29 -4.89
CA THR A 92 2.03 -3.53 -5.57
C THR A 92 2.33 -3.30 -7.04
N TYR A 93 1.59 -2.42 -7.70
CA TYR A 93 1.69 -2.15 -9.13
C TYR A 93 2.09 -0.72 -9.46
N THR A 94 2.07 0.18 -8.50
CA THR A 94 2.45 1.59 -8.69
C THR A 94 3.94 1.70 -9.03
N PRO A 95 4.33 2.65 -9.91
CA PRO A 95 5.72 2.89 -10.26
C PRO A 95 6.66 3.09 -9.08
N ALA A 96 7.95 2.75 -9.27
CA ALA A 96 8.97 2.74 -8.22
C ALA A 96 9.12 4.06 -7.46
N GLN A 97 8.87 5.21 -8.09
CA GLN A 97 8.97 6.52 -7.43
C GLN A 97 8.04 6.70 -6.23
N PHE A 98 6.95 5.95 -6.15
CA PHE A 98 6.03 5.95 -5.01
C PHE A 98 6.35 4.85 -3.99
N ARG A 99 7.38 4.04 -4.23
CA ARG A 99 7.79 2.94 -3.36
C ARG A 99 8.85 3.36 -2.33
N ASP A 100 9.44 4.54 -2.49
CA ASP A 100 10.50 5.04 -1.59
C ASP A 100 9.99 5.37 -0.18
N PHE A 101 8.68 5.47 0.02
CA PHE A 101 8.05 5.63 1.35
C PHE A 101 8.15 4.40 2.25
N VAL A 102 8.61 3.28 1.71
CA VAL A 102 8.54 1.95 2.34
C VAL A 102 9.42 1.82 3.58
N TYR A 103 10.50 2.60 3.64
CA TYR A 103 11.56 2.42 4.64
C TYR A 103 11.51 3.43 5.78
N ASP A 104 10.51 4.29 5.82
CA ASP A 104 10.42 5.36 6.80
C ASP A 104 9.96 4.83 8.16
N ALA A 105 10.87 4.82 9.15
CA ALA A 105 10.58 4.36 10.49
C ALA A 105 9.63 5.28 11.27
N VAL A 106 9.45 6.55 10.83
CA VAL A 106 8.52 7.49 11.50
C VAL A 106 7.10 7.42 10.96
N LEU A 107 6.87 6.72 9.85
CA LEU A 107 5.53 6.54 9.32
C LEU A 107 4.63 5.83 10.34
N ARG A 108 3.50 6.45 10.64
CA ARG A 108 2.44 5.96 11.51
C ARG A 108 1.10 6.25 10.85
N ALA A 109 0.54 5.24 10.22
CA ALA A 109 -0.72 5.35 9.49
C ALA A 109 -1.80 4.50 10.19
N PRO A 110 -2.51 5.05 11.18
CA PRO A 110 -3.59 4.35 11.85
C PRO A 110 -4.74 4.10 10.87
N ILE A 111 -5.18 2.85 10.81
CA ILE A 111 -6.22 2.37 9.90
C ILE A 111 -7.16 1.43 10.64
N CYS A 112 -8.44 1.52 10.34
CA CYS A 112 -9.45 0.63 10.88
C CYS A 112 -10.25 0.04 9.71
N PHE A 113 -9.99 -1.21 9.39
CA PHE A 113 -10.64 -1.95 8.31
C PHE A 113 -12.05 -2.35 8.69
N ASP A 114 -13.00 -2.20 7.77
CA ASP A 114 -14.33 -2.78 7.91
C ASP A 114 -14.25 -4.33 7.92
N PRO A 115 -15.32 -5.06 8.31
CA PRO A 115 -15.27 -6.52 8.40
C PRO A 115 -14.88 -7.21 7.09
N LYS A 116 -15.23 -6.64 5.94
CA LYS A 116 -14.86 -7.17 4.62
C LYS A 116 -13.40 -6.88 4.31
N ALA A 117 -12.94 -5.64 4.48
CA ALA A 117 -11.55 -5.29 4.28
C ALA A 117 -10.60 -5.99 5.27
N ALA A 118 -11.01 -6.19 6.52
CA ALA A 118 -10.26 -6.97 7.49
C ALA A 118 -10.00 -8.41 7.02
N LYS A 119 -10.95 -8.98 6.28
CA LYS A 119 -10.86 -10.33 5.73
C LYS A 119 -10.09 -10.39 4.40
N GLU A 120 -10.34 -9.44 3.50
CA GLU A 120 -9.88 -9.54 2.10
C GLU A 120 -8.68 -8.63 1.79
N VAL A 121 -8.49 -7.55 2.55
CA VAL A 121 -7.46 -6.53 2.28
C VAL A 121 -6.34 -6.55 3.33
N MET A 122 -6.67 -6.61 4.62
CA MET A 122 -5.68 -6.59 5.69
C MET A 122 -4.58 -7.68 5.53
N PRO A 123 -4.88 -8.95 5.14
CA PRO A 123 -3.84 -9.96 4.94
C PRO A 123 -2.77 -9.56 3.91
N TYR A 124 -3.14 -8.79 2.91
CA TYR A 124 -2.21 -8.22 1.94
C TYR A 124 -1.23 -7.23 2.62
N TYR A 125 -1.71 -6.34 3.48
CA TYR A 125 -0.84 -5.41 4.23
C TYR A 125 0.08 -6.14 5.20
N GLU A 126 -0.41 -7.19 5.85
CA GLU A 126 0.40 -8.03 6.74
C GLU A 126 1.50 -8.79 5.99
N LEU A 127 1.20 -9.33 4.81
CA LEU A 127 2.20 -10.00 3.96
C LEU A 127 3.28 -9.02 3.50
N ARG A 128 2.91 -7.83 3.05
CA ARG A 128 3.88 -6.77 2.68
C ARG A 128 4.82 -6.46 3.83
N THR A 129 4.27 -6.24 5.03
CA THR A 129 5.05 -6.00 6.25
C THR A 129 5.99 -7.16 6.54
N LYS A 130 5.53 -8.40 6.45
CA LYS A 130 6.34 -9.60 6.66
C LYS A 130 7.50 -9.70 5.67
N LEU A 131 7.25 -9.44 4.39
CA LEU A 131 8.29 -9.46 3.35
C LEU A 131 9.34 -8.35 3.59
N ALA A 132 8.90 -7.16 3.98
CA ALA A 132 9.80 -6.08 4.35
C ALA A 132 10.67 -6.42 5.56
N MET A 133 10.10 -7.01 6.61
CA MET A 133 10.83 -7.50 7.78
C MET A 133 11.86 -8.61 7.43
N GLN A 134 11.69 -9.28 6.30
CA GLN A 134 12.65 -10.23 5.74
C GLN A 134 13.75 -9.55 4.90
N GLY A 135 13.78 -8.22 4.84
CA GLY A 135 14.76 -7.45 4.06
C GLY A 135 14.47 -7.39 2.56
N LYS A 136 13.24 -7.72 2.13
CA LYS A 136 12.85 -7.64 0.72
C LYS A 136 12.75 -6.17 0.28
N ASN A 137 13.26 -5.86 -0.91
CA ASN A 137 13.11 -4.54 -1.51
C ASN A 137 11.68 -4.36 -2.08
N PRO A 138 11.27 -3.14 -2.46
CA PRO A 138 9.91 -2.87 -2.97
C PRO A 138 9.49 -3.76 -4.14
N ASP A 139 10.37 -4.04 -5.09
CA ASP A 139 10.05 -4.90 -6.24
C ASP A 139 9.81 -6.34 -5.79
N GLN A 140 10.66 -6.88 -4.93
CA GLN A 140 10.50 -8.21 -4.34
C GLN A 140 9.24 -8.33 -3.48
N ILE A 141 8.81 -7.25 -2.80
CA ILE A 141 7.55 -7.21 -2.07
C ILE A 141 6.38 -7.29 -3.05
N GLY A 142 6.39 -6.47 -4.10
CA GLY A 142 5.37 -6.50 -5.15
C GLY A 142 5.25 -7.89 -5.81
N GLU A 143 6.37 -8.47 -6.24
CA GLU A 143 6.43 -9.82 -6.82
C GLU A 143 5.92 -10.89 -5.84
N GLY A 144 6.33 -10.81 -4.57
CA GLY A 144 5.91 -11.74 -3.52
C GLY A 144 4.40 -11.70 -3.26
N VAL A 145 3.80 -10.51 -3.27
CA VAL A 145 2.35 -10.33 -3.13
C VAL A 145 1.62 -10.89 -4.36
N GLN A 146 2.06 -10.56 -5.58
CA GLN A 146 1.45 -11.08 -6.81
C GLN A 146 1.51 -12.61 -6.86
N ALA A 147 2.65 -13.19 -6.48
CA ALA A 147 2.82 -14.63 -6.39
C ALA A 147 1.88 -15.27 -5.35
N ALA A 148 1.68 -14.63 -4.19
CA ALA A 148 0.76 -15.13 -3.16
C ALA A 148 -0.70 -15.14 -3.64
N TYR A 149 -1.12 -14.12 -4.40
CA TYR A 149 -2.45 -14.12 -5.03
C TYR A 149 -2.57 -15.20 -6.11
N ALA A 150 -1.54 -15.39 -6.94
CA ALA A 150 -1.54 -16.42 -7.99
C ALA A 150 -1.66 -17.84 -7.40
N ARG A 151 -1.11 -18.06 -6.18
CA ARG A 151 -1.20 -19.33 -5.45
C ARG A 151 -2.43 -19.46 -4.54
N ALA A 152 -3.33 -18.47 -4.55
CA ALA A 152 -4.50 -18.38 -3.67
C ALA A 152 -4.15 -18.42 -2.16
N GLU A 153 -2.96 -17.96 -1.79
CA GLU A 153 -2.53 -17.79 -0.38
C GLU A 153 -3.13 -16.53 0.25
N LEU A 154 -3.53 -15.57 -0.58
CA LEU A 154 -4.30 -14.40 -0.17
C LEU A 154 -5.73 -14.49 -0.69
N PRO A 155 -6.72 -14.00 0.09
CA PRO A 155 -8.11 -13.99 -0.33
C PRO A 155 -8.29 -13.04 -1.53
N LYS A 156 -9.09 -13.45 -2.50
CA LYS A 156 -9.48 -12.57 -3.60
C LYS A 156 -10.31 -11.41 -3.05
N ARG A 157 -10.08 -10.23 -3.60
CA ARG A 157 -10.93 -9.07 -3.35
C ARG A 157 -12.18 -9.18 -4.20
N ASP A 158 -13.33 -9.21 -3.55
CA ASP A 158 -14.63 -9.30 -4.20
C ASP A 158 -15.45 -8.03 -3.93
N GLY A 159 -15.50 -7.13 -4.91
CA GLY A 159 -16.20 -5.87 -4.82
C GLY A 159 -15.55 -4.85 -3.87
N VAL A 160 -16.37 -3.91 -3.40
CA VAL A 160 -15.92 -2.76 -2.61
C VAL A 160 -15.89 -3.10 -1.12
N SER A 161 -14.85 -2.62 -0.44
CA SER A 161 -14.72 -2.56 1.01
C SER A 161 -14.01 -1.27 1.40
N PHE A 162 -13.93 -0.94 2.68
CA PHE A 162 -13.35 0.33 3.10
C PHE A 162 -12.56 0.24 4.41
N ALA A 163 -11.81 1.31 4.69
CA ALA A 163 -11.19 1.52 5.97
C ALA A 163 -11.26 2.99 6.38
N TYR A 164 -11.39 3.22 7.67
CA TYR A 164 -11.23 4.54 8.27
C TYR A 164 -9.76 4.86 8.47
N MET A 165 -9.37 6.08 8.15
CA MET A 165 -8.09 6.70 8.52
C MET A 165 -8.37 8.12 9.05
N TRP A 166 -9.17 8.20 10.12
CA TRP A 166 -9.69 9.46 10.69
C TRP A 166 -8.78 10.15 11.68
N SER A 167 -7.68 9.50 12.04
CA SER A 167 -6.75 10.10 12.98
C SER A 167 -6.16 11.41 12.46
N ALA A 168 -6.17 12.43 13.29
CA ALA A 168 -5.40 13.65 13.03
C ALA A 168 -3.89 13.45 13.29
N ASP A 169 -3.52 12.39 14.02
CA ASP A 169 -2.13 12.09 14.40
C ASP A 169 -1.42 11.15 13.42
N GLN A 170 -2.01 10.94 12.23
CA GLN A 170 -1.35 10.14 11.21
C GLN A 170 -0.17 10.90 10.59
N ASN A 171 0.91 10.16 10.35
CA ASN A 171 2.11 10.64 9.71
C ASN A 171 2.52 9.68 8.60
N LEU A 172 2.57 10.16 7.37
CA LEU A 172 2.93 9.36 6.19
C LEU A 172 4.43 9.39 5.87
N GLY A 173 5.26 9.71 6.86
CA GLY A 173 6.71 9.70 6.75
C GLY A 173 7.31 11.06 6.41
N SER A 174 8.65 11.09 6.34
CA SER A 174 9.43 12.31 6.19
C SER A 174 9.19 13.07 4.88
N GLY A 175 8.71 12.37 3.84
CA GLY A 175 8.42 12.99 2.54
C GLY A 175 7.06 13.70 2.46
N ILE A 176 6.10 13.35 3.33
CA ILE A 176 4.73 13.88 3.32
C ILE A 176 4.39 14.56 4.65
N GLY A 177 4.82 13.97 5.78
CA GLY A 177 4.50 14.45 7.11
C GLY A 177 3.07 14.11 7.55
N HIS A 178 2.42 15.05 8.24
CA HIS A 178 1.03 14.91 8.65
C HIS A 178 0.10 14.86 7.45
N TRP A 179 -0.89 13.97 7.52
CA TRP A 179 -1.88 13.80 6.48
C TRP A 179 -3.29 14.02 7.05
N HIS A 180 -4.17 14.55 6.22
CA HIS A 180 -5.55 14.83 6.64
C HIS A 180 -6.35 13.54 6.88
N PRO A 181 -7.36 13.57 7.77
CA PRO A 181 -8.30 12.48 7.95
C PRO A 181 -9.01 12.12 6.63
N HIS A 182 -9.16 10.82 6.38
CA HIS A 182 -9.76 10.32 5.15
C HIS A 182 -10.36 8.93 5.33
N MET A 183 -11.13 8.51 4.33
CA MET A 183 -11.56 7.14 4.13
C MET A 183 -10.77 6.52 2.98
N MET A 184 -10.37 5.27 3.12
CA MET A 184 -9.88 4.45 2.00
C MET A 184 -11.02 3.55 1.52
N VAL A 185 -11.35 3.64 0.24
CA VAL A 185 -12.29 2.73 -0.42
C VAL A 185 -11.50 1.82 -1.35
N PHE A 186 -11.45 0.55 -1.01
CA PHE A 186 -10.82 -0.47 -1.82
C PHE A 186 -11.79 -0.86 -2.94
N ALA A 187 -11.59 -0.26 -4.11
CA ALA A 187 -12.48 -0.40 -5.26
C ALA A 187 -11.66 -0.95 -6.44
N PRO A 188 -11.69 -2.27 -6.67
CA PRO A 188 -10.94 -2.90 -7.75
C PRO A 188 -11.19 -2.24 -9.10
N TYR A 189 -10.12 -2.01 -9.86
CA TYR A 189 -10.09 -1.43 -11.21
C TYR A 189 -10.54 0.03 -11.33
N TYR A 190 -10.74 0.75 -10.22
CA TYR A 190 -10.97 2.20 -10.29
C TYR A 190 -9.71 2.93 -10.72
N ASP A 191 -9.88 3.94 -11.56
CA ASP A 191 -8.84 4.87 -11.95
C ASP A 191 -9.27 6.33 -11.69
N ASN A 192 -8.34 7.28 -11.86
CA ASN A 192 -8.61 8.68 -11.55
C ASN A 192 -9.70 9.30 -12.44
N SER A 193 -9.91 8.81 -13.67
CA SER A 193 -10.95 9.34 -14.55
C SER A 193 -12.35 9.10 -13.97
N MET A 194 -12.54 8.00 -13.25
CA MET A 194 -13.80 7.62 -12.62
C MET A 194 -14.16 8.48 -11.40
N VAL A 195 -13.17 9.20 -10.83
CA VAL A 195 -13.36 10.10 -9.69
C VAL A 195 -13.09 11.57 -10.05
N GLY A 196 -13.07 11.91 -11.34
CA GLY A 196 -12.94 13.27 -11.82
C GLY A 196 -11.51 13.71 -12.17
N GLY A 197 -10.55 12.80 -12.27
CA GLY A 197 -9.17 13.07 -12.71
C GLY A 197 -8.32 13.82 -11.69
N ASN A 198 -8.64 13.71 -10.39
CA ASN A 198 -7.98 14.46 -9.33
C ASN A 198 -6.55 13.97 -9.07
N THR A 199 -5.68 14.90 -8.69
CA THR A 199 -4.29 14.61 -8.35
C THR A 199 -4.14 14.23 -6.87
N PHE A 200 -3.11 13.44 -6.56
CA PHE A 200 -2.76 13.10 -5.19
C PHE A 200 -2.56 14.37 -4.32
N GLY A 201 -3.14 14.36 -3.14
CA GLY A 201 -3.11 15.49 -2.20
C GLY A 201 -4.27 16.47 -2.34
N ALA A 202 -5.11 16.34 -3.36
CA ALA A 202 -6.32 17.15 -3.47
C ALA A 202 -7.32 16.83 -2.34
N LEU A 203 -8.05 17.84 -1.86
CA LEU A 203 -9.11 17.67 -0.84
C LEU A 203 -10.45 17.21 -1.45
N VAL A 204 -10.37 16.34 -2.44
CA VAL A 204 -11.48 15.72 -3.16
C VAL A 204 -11.16 14.24 -3.38
N PRO A 205 -12.15 13.38 -3.68
CA PRO A 205 -11.87 11.97 -3.97
C PRO A 205 -10.80 11.80 -5.06
N GLN A 206 -9.86 10.91 -4.82
CA GLN A 206 -8.75 10.62 -5.74
C GLN A 206 -8.33 9.14 -5.61
N VAL A 207 -7.80 8.56 -6.68
CA VAL A 207 -7.17 7.24 -6.61
C VAL A 207 -5.70 7.44 -6.25
N SER A 208 -5.27 6.85 -5.13
CA SER A 208 -3.91 7.03 -4.61
C SER A 208 -2.96 5.93 -5.05
N ASP A 209 -3.38 4.68 -4.91
CA ASP A 209 -2.52 3.52 -5.08
C ASP A 209 -3.07 2.57 -6.12
N ASP A 210 -2.18 2.01 -6.93
CA ASP A 210 -2.44 0.91 -7.86
C ASP A 210 -3.66 1.14 -8.78
N ALA A 211 -3.85 2.39 -9.27
CA ALA A 211 -4.97 2.80 -10.11
C ALA A 211 -5.18 1.86 -11.30
N GLY A 212 -6.44 1.49 -11.57
CA GLY A 212 -6.81 0.61 -12.68
C GLY A 212 -6.48 -0.88 -12.46
N THR A 213 -5.98 -1.25 -11.27
CA THR A 213 -5.63 -2.62 -10.91
C THR A 213 -6.64 -3.22 -9.92
N PRO A 214 -6.57 -4.54 -9.62
CA PRO A 214 -7.37 -5.14 -8.54
C PRO A 214 -7.13 -4.50 -7.16
N PHE A 215 -6.06 -3.69 -7.01
CA PHE A 215 -5.62 -3.10 -5.74
C PHE A 215 -5.90 -1.60 -5.65
N SER A 216 -6.64 -1.03 -6.58
CA SER A 216 -6.97 0.39 -6.59
C SER A 216 -7.59 0.84 -5.26
N VAL A 217 -7.13 2.00 -4.79
CA VAL A 217 -7.59 2.61 -3.55
C VAL A 217 -8.06 4.03 -3.84
N VAL A 218 -9.34 4.28 -3.61
CA VAL A 218 -9.90 5.63 -3.65
C VAL A 218 -9.78 6.24 -2.26
N VAL A 219 -9.10 7.37 -2.16
CA VAL A 219 -9.00 8.17 -0.94
C VAL A 219 -10.07 9.24 -0.99
N ILE A 220 -10.91 9.30 0.06
CA ILE A 220 -11.96 10.30 0.22
C ILE A 220 -11.60 11.16 1.44
N PRO A 221 -11.12 12.39 1.25
CA PRO A 221 -10.81 13.30 2.35
C PRO A 221 -12.06 13.58 3.20
N VAL A 222 -11.91 13.64 4.52
CA VAL A 222 -12.98 13.97 5.46
C VAL A 222 -12.70 15.34 6.04
N ASN A 223 -13.64 16.26 5.84
CA ASN A 223 -13.58 17.59 6.47
C ASN A 223 -14.22 17.52 7.86
N GLN A 224 -13.42 17.36 8.90
CA GLN A 224 -13.89 17.31 10.29
C GLN A 224 -14.55 18.62 10.76
N ASN A 225 -14.23 19.77 10.17
CA ASN A 225 -14.81 21.05 10.55
C ASN A 225 -16.31 21.17 10.24
N LEU A 226 -16.84 20.34 9.34
CA LEU A 226 -18.27 20.33 9.02
C LEU A 226 -19.10 19.69 10.16
N PHE A 227 -18.52 18.83 11.00
CA PHE A 227 -19.24 18.18 12.09
C PHE A 227 -19.37 19.07 13.32
N VAL A 228 -18.41 19.96 13.57
CA VAL A 228 -18.44 20.92 14.70
C VAL A 228 -19.56 21.97 14.53
N GLN A 229 -19.93 22.29 13.29
CA GLN A 229 -21.00 23.26 13.02
C GLN A 229 -22.42 22.70 13.17
N ALA A 230 -22.58 21.39 13.11
CA ALA A 230 -23.90 20.75 13.28
C ALA A 230 -24.32 20.64 14.75
N GLU A 231 -23.38 20.60 15.69
CA GLU A 231 -23.65 20.56 17.14
C GLU A 231 -23.91 21.95 17.75
N ALA A 232 -23.59 23.02 17.02
CA ALA A 232 -23.77 24.40 17.46
C ALA A 232 -25.15 25.04 17.11
N LYS A 233 -26.07 24.26 16.61
CA LYS A 233 -27.48 24.63 16.32
C LYS A 233 -28.42 23.83 17.19
#